data_c9bfafbbd2f60c343f14d51efd75401a
#
_entry.id   c9bfafbbd2f60c343f14d51efd75401a
#
_cell.length_a   1.000
_cell.length_b   1.000
_cell.length_c   1.000
_cell.angle_alpha   90.00
_cell.angle_beta   90.00
_cell.angle_gamma   90.00
#
_symmetry.space_group_name_H-M   'P 1'
#
loop_
_entity.id
_entity.type
_entity.pdbx_description
1 polymer ?
#
loop_
_entity_poly.entity_id
_entity_poly.type
_entity_poly.pdbx_seq_one_letter_code
_entity_poly.pdbx_strand_id
1 'polypeptide(L)'
;MKHLLFFLLLATTSASAQKYAGGDISMLPKYEEAGAKYYTHDGKGISDVLTFFKDEGMNAMRVRLFVDPKEQTTNNGKWETDYNVCQDLDWVKALGKRIKDKGMKFMLDFHYSDTWADPGKQWTPAAWASLDDNALAQKLYSYTKDALAQLKAAGAEPDMIQTGNEISYGMMWGQPTDTGSNLKRCWPSSPADNWTRFTNLLKQATKACREECPDAKIILHVERTSVSQQNDNKNHSALSNFYKKMKEASIDYDIIGLSYYPYFHGAISELEGAIDLLKKDYADKSVMVVEFGYPYAWAVGGTTYDYTKTYPYSDAGQKAITADVVTMLKKHENVNGLFWWWPEYNAKGTNLSGWYNAPLFDSNTGKATSALTELCKFGSSSTGINATMMNGKQEADNNYYTLSGQRVSTPSHGVYIHKGRKELKK
;
A
#
# COMPACT_ATOMS: atom_id res chain seq x y z
N MET A 1 -3.13 54.13 -33.30
CA MET A 1 -3.51 53.25 -32.21
C MET A 1 -2.86 51.90 -32.41
N LYS A 2 -1.81 51.58 -31.63
CA LYS A 2 -1.08 50.31 -31.71
C LYS A 2 -1.65 49.42 -30.62
N HIS A 3 -2.32 48.32 -30.99
CA HIS A 3 -2.78 47.28 -30.07
C HIS A 3 -1.61 46.36 -29.73
N LEU A 4 -1.18 46.44 -28.48
CA LEU A 4 -0.19 45.51 -27.88
C LEU A 4 -0.94 44.29 -27.41
N LEU A 5 -0.81 43.14 -28.12
CA LEU A 5 -1.32 41.86 -27.69
C LEU A 5 -0.34 41.28 -26.62
N PHE A 6 -0.78 41.22 -25.37
CA PHE A 6 -0.08 40.50 -24.32
C PHE A 6 -0.41 38.99 -24.45
N PHE A 7 0.53 38.20 -24.92
CA PHE A 7 0.45 36.74 -24.79
C PHE A 7 0.81 36.34 -23.36
N LEU A 8 -0.19 35.94 -22.60
CA LEU A 8 0.01 35.30 -21.28
C LEU A 8 0.44 33.87 -21.53
N LEU A 9 1.75 33.58 -21.44
CA LEU A 9 2.26 32.21 -21.39
C LEU A 9 1.86 31.60 -20.02
N LEU A 10 0.79 30.81 -19.99
CA LEU A 10 0.50 29.92 -18.87
C LEU A 10 1.56 28.79 -18.90
N ALA A 11 2.59 28.93 -18.09
CA ALA A 11 3.47 27.82 -17.78
C ALA A 11 2.66 26.80 -16.95
N THR A 12 2.14 25.77 -17.60
CA THR A 12 1.61 24.60 -16.90
C THR A 12 2.79 23.88 -16.28
N THR A 13 3.06 24.16 -15.02
CA THR A 13 3.91 23.29 -14.20
C THR A 13 3.13 22.00 -14.04
N SER A 14 3.52 20.94 -14.75
CA SER A 14 3.06 19.58 -14.48
C SER A 14 3.46 19.27 -13.04
N ALA A 15 2.53 19.39 -12.09
CA ALA A 15 2.74 18.90 -10.74
C ALA A 15 2.94 17.37 -10.87
N SER A 16 4.16 16.89 -10.63
CA SER A 16 4.42 15.46 -10.53
C SER A 16 3.47 14.88 -9.49
N ALA A 17 2.73 13.82 -9.85
CA ALA A 17 1.83 13.16 -8.92
C ALA A 17 2.61 12.74 -7.67
N GLN A 18 2.02 13.00 -6.49
CA GLN A 18 2.65 12.64 -5.22
C GLN A 18 2.90 11.14 -5.17
N LYS A 19 4.11 10.73 -4.80
CA LYS A 19 4.48 9.33 -4.59
C LYS A 19 4.40 8.98 -3.11
N TYR A 20 3.89 7.78 -2.81
CA TYR A 20 3.69 7.28 -1.45
C TYR A 20 4.64 6.10 -1.19
N ALA A 21 5.52 6.23 -0.20
CA ALA A 21 6.27 5.14 0.40
C ALA A 21 5.65 4.84 1.76
N GLY A 22 5.33 3.60 2.04
CA GLY A 22 4.64 3.25 3.27
C GLY A 22 4.71 1.77 3.61
N GLY A 23 3.82 1.35 4.52
CA GLY A 23 3.67 -0.05 4.90
C GLY A 23 2.35 -0.31 5.60
N ASP A 24 1.96 -1.60 5.65
CA ASP A 24 0.84 -2.05 6.47
C ASP A 24 1.32 -2.23 7.91
N ILE A 25 0.84 -1.36 8.80
CA ILE A 25 1.24 -1.34 10.21
C ILE A 25 0.12 -1.76 11.15
N SER A 26 -0.78 -2.58 10.67
CA SER A 26 -2.00 -2.96 11.39
C SER A 26 -1.75 -3.61 12.75
N MET A 27 -0.57 -4.21 12.96
CA MET A 27 -0.22 -4.91 14.21
C MET A 27 0.58 -4.07 15.19
N LEU A 28 0.99 -2.85 14.84
CA LEU A 28 1.85 -2.03 15.68
C LEU A 28 1.36 -1.92 17.14
N PRO A 29 0.06 -1.64 17.42
CA PRO A 29 -0.40 -1.55 18.81
C PRO A 29 -0.23 -2.87 19.59
N LYS A 30 -0.41 -4.03 18.93
CA LYS A 30 -0.24 -5.35 19.57
C LYS A 30 1.22 -5.61 19.98
N TYR A 31 2.17 -5.21 19.15
CA TYR A 31 3.60 -5.32 19.47
C TYR A 31 4.01 -4.33 20.58
N GLU A 32 3.49 -3.11 20.54
CA GLU A 32 3.71 -2.11 21.61
C GLU A 32 3.17 -2.61 22.94
N GLU A 33 1.96 -3.17 22.97
CA GLU A 33 1.34 -3.78 24.15
C GLU A 33 2.17 -4.98 24.68
N ALA A 34 2.71 -5.80 23.78
CA ALA A 34 3.61 -6.90 24.12
C ALA A 34 5.01 -6.42 24.58
N GLY A 35 5.27 -5.12 24.57
CA GLY A 35 6.54 -4.54 25.01
C GLY A 35 7.68 -4.67 24.01
N ALA A 36 7.39 -4.85 22.73
CA ALA A 36 8.38 -4.91 21.66
C ALA A 36 9.30 -3.68 21.68
N LYS A 37 10.59 -3.90 21.43
CA LYS A 37 11.61 -2.85 21.38
C LYS A 37 12.14 -2.70 19.97
N TYR A 38 12.16 -1.46 19.49
CA TYR A 38 12.64 -1.09 18.18
C TYR A 38 13.86 -0.19 18.30
N TYR A 39 14.78 -0.33 17.36
CA TYR A 39 16.03 0.44 17.33
C TYR A 39 16.30 0.97 15.91
N THR A 40 16.88 2.15 15.84
CA THR A 40 17.40 2.73 14.60
C THR A 40 18.48 1.85 13.97
N HIS A 41 18.91 2.17 12.76
CA HIS A 41 20.01 1.45 12.08
C HIS A 41 21.30 1.41 12.91
N ASP A 42 21.61 2.48 13.65
CA ASP A 42 22.78 2.60 14.53
C ASP A 42 22.53 2.07 15.96
N GLY A 43 21.33 1.54 16.24
CA GLY A 43 21.00 0.88 17.51
C GLY A 43 20.50 1.80 18.62
N LYS A 44 20.08 3.03 18.34
CA LYS A 44 19.40 3.87 19.31
C LYS A 44 17.95 3.41 19.46
N GLY A 45 17.44 3.45 20.70
CA GLY A 45 16.04 3.07 20.98
C GLY A 45 15.05 4.00 20.29
N ILE A 46 14.01 3.42 19.69
CA ILE A 46 12.89 4.12 19.07
C ILE A 46 11.74 4.13 20.09
N SER A 47 11.29 5.32 20.47
CA SER A 47 10.17 5.49 21.39
C SER A 47 8.80 5.51 20.68
N ASP A 48 8.75 5.86 19.41
CA ASP A 48 7.55 5.94 18.58
C ASP A 48 7.88 5.52 17.14
N VAL A 49 7.40 4.33 16.76
CA VAL A 49 7.68 3.72 15.46
C VAL A 49 7.09 4.54 14.31
N LEU A 50 5.92 5.17 14.48
CA LEU A 50 5.33 6.03 13.45
C LEU A 50 6.17 7.26 13.18
N THR A 51 6.69 7.90 14.24
CA THR A 51 7.61 9.03 14.09
C THR A 51 8.88 8.59 13.39
N PHE A 52 9.46 7.45 13.77
CA PHE A 52 10.65 6.91 13.13
C PHE A 52 10.44 6.64 11.65
N PHE A 53 9.36 5.96 11.26
CA PHE A 53 9.05 5.70 9.86
C PHE A 53 8.87 6.98 9.05
N LYS A 54 8.22 8.00 9.63
CA LYS A 54 8.07 9.32 9.00
C LYS A 54 9.43 10.00 8.80
N ASP A 55 10.28 9.98 9.81
CA ASP A 55 11.62 10.60 9.78
C ASP A 55 12.55 9.90 8.77
N GLU A 56 12.39 8.59 8.57
CA GLU A 56 13.07 7.82 7.51
C GLU A 56 12.55 8.16 6.11
N GLY A 57 11.34 8.73 5.99
CA GLY A 57 10.75 9.18 4.73
C GLY A 57 9.48 8.45 4.28
N MET A 58 8.92 7.56 5.10
CA MET A 58 7.57 7.06 4.84
C MET A 58 6.55 8.19 5.01
N ASN A 59 5.59 8.28 4.10
CA ASN A 59 4.59 9.35 4.09
C ASN A 59 3.14 8.83 4.07
N ALA A 60 2.95 7.52 4.08
CA ALA A 60 1.64 6.88 4.10
C ALA A 60 1.70 5.57 4.91
N MET A 61 0.57 5.22 5.56
CA MET A 61 0.43 3.93 6.26
C MET A 61 -0.88 3.27 5.88
N ARG A 62 -0.84 1.95 5.71
CA ARG A 62 -2.01 1.10 5.45
C ARG A 62 -2.41 0.39 6.75
N VAL A 63 -3.72 0.30 6.99
CA VAL A 63 -4.29 -0.47 8.09
C VAL A 63 -5.50 -1.25 7.57
N ARG A 64 -5.50 -2.57 7.84
CA ARG A 64 -6.62 -3.45 7.52
C ARG A 64 -7.73 -3.36 8.55
N LEU A 65 -8.96 -3.61 8.11
CA LEU A 65 -10.18 -3.63 8.95
C LEU A 65 -10.96 -4.92 8.69
N PHE A 66 -11.15 -5.72 9.74
CA PHE A 66 -12.09 -6.84 9.75
C PHE A 66 -13.46 -6.42 10.27
N VAL A 67 -14.51 -7.19 9.96
CA VAL A 67 -15.89 -6.84 10.35
C VAL A 67 -16.14 -7.16 11.83
N ASP A 68 -15.85 -8.38 12.25
CA ASP A 68 -15.99 -8.84 13.65
C ASP A 68 -14.88 -9.86 13.95
N PRO A 69 -13.62 -9.40 14.12
CA PRO A 69 -12.48 -10.29 14.34
C PRO A 69 -12.58 -10.99 15.70
N LYS A 70 -12.27 -12.29 15.71
CA LYS A 70 -12.31 -13.14 16.92
C LYS A 70 -10.97 -13.80 17.20
N GLU A 71 -9.85 -13.22 16.75
CA GLU A 71 -8.52 -13.82 16.82
C GLU A 71 -8.52 -15.25 16.20
N GLN A 72 -9.19 -15.41 15.07
CA GLN A 72 -9.34 -16.69 14.37
C GLN A 72 -9.11 -16.55 12.88
N THR A 73 -8.58 -17.62 12.29
CA THR A 73 -8.49 -17.79 10.84
C THR A 73 -9.04 -19.15 10.44
N THR A 74 -9.07 -19.42 9.14
CA THR A 74 -9.49 -20.72 8.63
C THR A 74 -8.34 -21.41 7.89
N ASN A 75 -8.17 -22.68 8.16
CA ASN A 75 -7.22 -23.54 7.48
C ASN A 75 -7.96 -24.84 7.06
N ASN A 76 -7.97 -25.16 5.76
CA ASN A 76 -8.69 -26.30 5.22
C ASN A 76 -10.17 -26.39 5.69
N GLY A 77 -10.86 -25.25 5.74
CA GLY A 77 -12.27 -25.15 6.14
C GLY A 77 -12.52 -25.29 7.65
N LYS A 78 -11.47 -25.34 8.47
CA LYS A 78 -11.57 -25.38 9.94
C LYS A 78 -11.08 -24.09 10.54
N TRP A 79 -11.78 -23.63 11.57
CA TRP A 79 -11.34 -22.46 12.37
C TRP A 79 -10.19 -22.86 13.28
N GLU A 80 -9.20 -21.98 13.36
CA GLU A 80 -8.05 -22.09 14.27
C GLU A 80 -7.70 -20.71 14.83
N THR A 81 -6.99 -20.66 15.96
CA THR A 81 -6.59 -19.41 16.59
C THR A 81 -5.56 -18.68 15.74
N ASP A 82 -5.79 -17.38 15.52
CA ASP A 82 -4.82 -16.46 14.92
C ASP A 82 -4.93 -15.09 15.60
N TYR A 83 -4.05 -14.82 16.54
CA TYR A 83 -4.00 -13.58 17.31
C TYR A 83 -3.70 -12.32 16.47
N ASN A 84 -3.38 -12.48 15.16
CA ASN A 84 -3.17 -11.35 14.26
C ASN A 84 -4.50 -10.83 13.66
N VAL A 85 -5.60 -11.53 13.88
CA VAL A 85 -6.95 -11.14 13.43
C VAL A 85 -7.67 -10.42 14.56
N CYS A 86 -7.32 -9.16 14.77
CA CYS A 86 -7.80 -8.35 15.89
C CYS A 86 -8.20 -6.90 15.52
N GLN A 87 -8.05 -6.50 14.25
CA GLN A 87 -8.27 -5.14 13.79
C GLN A 87 -9.76 -4.89 13.55
N ASP A 88 -10.51 -4.64 14.63
CA ASP A 88 -11.88 -4.13 14.56
C ASP A 88 -11.91 -2.62 14.30
N LEU A 89 -13.11 -2.06 14.23
CA LEU A 89 -13.27 -0.64 13.92
C LEU A 89 -12.67 0.29 14.99
N ASP A 90 -12.74 -0.07 16.26
CA ASP A 90 -12.19 0.75 17.35
C ASP A 90 -10.66 0.74 17.31
N TRP A 91 -10.06 -0.39 17.03
CA TRP A 91 -8.63 -0.53 16.77
C TRP A 91 -8.18 0.38 15.61
N VAL A 92 -8.91 0.30 14.49
CA VAL A 92 -8.54 1.05 13.28
C VAL A 92 -8.76 2.56 13.46
N LYS A 93 -9.81 2.99 14.20
CA LYS A 93 -10.00 4.41 14.57
C LYS A 93 -8.80 4.94 15.37
N ALA A 94 -8.37 4.19 16.39
CA ALA A 94 -7.26 4.60 17.24
C ALA A 94 -5.93 4.69 16.44
N LEU A 95 -5.60 3.66 15.67
CA LEU A 95 -4.36 3.62 14.88
C LEU A 95 -4.40 4.64 13.73
N GLY A 96 -5.52 4.73 13.00
CA GLY A 96 -5.72 5.71 11.92
C GLY A 96 -5.57 7.14 12.40
N LYS A 97 -6.12 7.46 13.58
CA LYS A 97 -5.91 8.78 14.21
C LYS A 97 -4.43 9.03 14.50
N ARG A 98 -3.70 8.07 15.05
CA ARG A 98 -2.25 8.20 15.30
C ARG A 98 -1.48 8.50 14.01
N ILE A 99 -1.84 7.84 12.89
CA ILE A 99 -1.24 8.07 11.57
C ILE A 99 -1.51 9.51 11.11
N LYS A 100 -2.76 9.97 11.20
CA LYS A 100 -3.17 11.34 10.80
C LYS A 100 -2.52 12.40 11.68
N ASP A 101 -2.41 12.18 12.99
CA ASP A 101 -1.75 13.10 13.93
C ASP A 101 -0.26 13.28 13.60
N LYS A 102 0.39 12.28 12.98
CA LYS A 102 1.75 12.40 12.43
C LYS A 102 1.80 13.14 11.08
N GLY A 103 0.66 13.50 10.50
CA GLY A 103 0.58 14.13 9.18
C GLY A 103 0.94 13.20 8.03
N MET A 104 0.83 11.89 8.22
CA MET A 104 0.96 10.89 7.18
C MET A 104 -0.40 10.60 6.52
N LYS A 105 -0.37 10.09 5.29
CA LYS A 105 -1.57 9.60 4.62
C LYS A 105 -2.00 8.27 5.21
N PHE A 106 -3.31 8.09 5.33
CA PHE A 106 -3.92 6.87 5.84
C PHE A 106 -4.63 6.12 4.71
N MET A 107 -4.23 4.87 4.47
CA MET A 107 -4.90 3.92 3.58
C MET A 107 -5.67 2.91 4.44
N LEU A 108 -6.98 2.91 4.32
CA LEU A 108 -7.86 1.93 4.94
C LEU A 108 -8.03 0.72 4.01
N ASP A 109 -7.83 -0.48 4.52
CA ASP A 109 -8.04 -1.72 3.78
C ASP A 109 -9.21 -2.53 4.38
N PHE A 110 -10.36 -2.47 3.74
CA PHE A 110 -11.50 -3.30 4.11
C PHE A 110 -11.30 -4.75 3.68
N HIS A 111 -11.21 -5.68 4.62
CA HIS A 111 -11.25 -7.11 4.28
C HIS A 111 -12.66 -7.61 4.00
N TYR A 112 -13.71 -6.93 4.50
CA TYR A 112 -15.11 -7.36 4.42
C TYR A 112 -15.35 -8.81 4.86
N SER A 113 -14.61 -9.24 5.86
CA SER A 113 -14.62 -10.58 6.45
C SER A 113 -14.33 -10.46 7.95
N ASP A 114 -14.64 -11.49 8.72
CA ASP A 114 -14.29 -11.57 10.14
C ASP A 114 -12.86 -12.08 10.35
N THR A 115 -12.19 -12.48 9.25
CA THR A 115 -10.81 -12.98 9.22
C THR A 115 -10.11 -12.56 7.94
N TRP A 116 -8.88 -13.05 7.74
CA TRP A 116 -8.12 -12.81 6.51
C TRP A 116 -8.97 -13.03 5.26
N ALA A 117 -8.97 -12.03 4.39
CA ALA A 117 -9.43 -12.12 3.01
C ALA A 117 -8.20 -12.11 2.11
N ASP A 118 -8.01 -13.15 1.31
CA ASP A 118 -6.88 -13.35 0.41
C ASP A 118 -7.31 -14.22 -0.80
N PRO A 119 -6.43 -14.50 -1.78
CA PRO A 119 -6.82 -15.29 -2.94
C PRO A 119 -7.31 -16.71 -2.64
N GLY A 120 -7.01 -17.24 -1.46
CA GLY A 120 -7.46 -18.55 -1.00
C GLY A 120 -8.79 -18.52 -0.23
N LYS A 121 -9.17 -17.39 0.35
CA LYS A 121 -10.37 -17.23 1.19
C LYS A 121 -10.91 -15.81 1.16
N GLN A 122 -12.22 -15.70 0.99
CA GLN A 122 -12.97 -14.44 0.97
C GLN A 122 -14.34 -14.70 1.65
N TRP A 123 -14.29 -14.97 2.96
CA TRP A 123 -15.48 -15.43 3.66
C TRP A 123 -16.46 -14.28 3.93
N THR A 124 -17.75 -14.56 3.73
CA THR A 124 -18.80 -13.65 4.15
C THR A 124 -18.81 -13.57 5.68
N PRO A 125 -18.87 -12.37 6.29
CA PRO A 125 -18.97 -12.26 7.75
C PRO A 125 -20.10 -13.13 8.31
N ALA A 126 -19.86 -13.80 9.42
CA ALA A 126 -20.81 -14.77 10.01
C ALA A 126 -22.20 -14.15 10.26
N ALA A 127 -22.23 -12.90 10.74
CA ALA A 127 -23.46 -12.16 10.99
C ALA A 127 -24.25 -11.82 9.70
N TRP A 128 -23.65 -11.96 8.51
CA TRP A 128 -24.27 -11.66 7.21
C TRP A 128 -24.57 -12.92 6.40
N ALA A 129 -24.22 -14.09 6.91
CA ALA A 129 -24.28 -15.37 6.18
C ALA A 129 -25.70 -15.76 5.70
N SER A 130 -26.74 -15.32 6.41
CA SER A 130 -28.14 -15.62 6.05
C SER A 130 -28.77 -14.62 5.08
N LEU A 131 -28.04 -13.56 4.70
CA LEU A 131 -28.56 -12.55 3.79
C LEU A 131 -28.55 -13.04 2.34
N ASP A 132 -29.61 -12.78 1.60
CA ASP A 132 -29.58 -12.93 0.14
C ASP A 132 -28.65 -11.88 -0.51
N ASP A 133 -28.37 -12.02 -1.80
CA ASP A 133 -27.41 -11.17 -2.49
C ASP A 133 -27.78 -9.68 -2.48
N ASN A 134 -29.08 -9.34 -2.51
CA ASN A 134 -29.54 -7.96 -2.46
C ASN A 134 -29.39 -7.38 -1.05
N ALA A 135 -29.82 -8.13 -0.04
CA ALA A 135 -29.68 -7.73 1.35
C ALA A 135 -28.20 -7.63 1.75
N LEU A 136 -27.35 -8.54 1.27
CA LEU A 136 -25.90 -8.50 1.48
C LEU A 136 -25.29 -7.24 0.86
N ALA A 137 -25.68 -6.86 -0.34
CA ALA A 137 -25.20 -5.65 -1.01
C ALA A 137 -25.60 -4.39 -0.23
N GLN A 138 -26.83 -4.32 0.28
CA GLN A 138 -27.29 -3.22 1.14
C GLN A 138 -26.56 -3.20 2.50
N LYS A 139 -26.31 -4.36 3.07
CA LYS A 139 -25.54 -4.49 4.31
C LYS A 139 -24.11 -4.01 4.14
N LEU A 140 -23.46 -4.38 3.04
CA LEU A 140 -22.12 -3.91 2.70
C LEU A 140 -22.07 -2.38 2.56
N TYR A 141 -23.04 -1.80 1.83
CA TYR A 141 -23.15 -0.35 1.70
C TYR A 141 -23.28 0.34 3.07
N SER A 142 -24.23 -0.10 3.89
CA SER A 142 -24.48 0.52 5.19
C SER A 142 -23.30 0.35 6.15
N TYR A 143 -22.67 -0.83 6.17
CA TYR A 143 -21.47 -1.08 6.98
C TYR A 143 -20.30 -0.17 6.54
N THR A 144 -20.02 -0.10 5.24
CA THR A 144 -18.93 0.74 4.71
C THR A 144 -19.16 2.20 5.08
N LYS A 145 -20.37 2.70 4.88
CA LYS A 145 -20.74 4.09 5.19
C LYS A 145 -20.60 4.40 6.69
N ASP A 146 -21.12 3.52 7.54
CA ASP A 146 -21.05 3.69 8.99
C ASP A 146 -19.60 3.64 9.50
N ALA A 147 -18.80 2.69 9.04
CA ALA A 147 -17.39 2.59 9.40
C ALA A 147 -16.62 3.86 9.03
N LEU A 148 -16.81 4.38 7.80
CA LEU A 148 -16.16 5.60 7.35
C LEU A 148 -16.63 6.83 8.13
N ALA A 149 -17.91 6.97 8.44
CA ALA A 149 -18.44 8.03 9.28
C ALA A 149 -17.82 8.03 10.68
N GLN A 150 -17.68 6.84 11.29
CA GLN A 150 -17.03 6.70 12.60
C GLN A 150 -15.54 7.01 12.55
N LEU A 151 -14.82 6.57 11.52
CA LEU A 151 -13.40 6.92 11.31
C LEU A 151 -13.23 8.44 11.19
N LYS A 152 -14.05 9.07 10.37
CA LYS A 152 -14.06 10.53 10.20
C LYS A 152 -14.32 11.27 11.51
N ALA A 153 -15.35 10.85 12.25
CA ALA A 153 -15.67 11.42 13.56
C ALA A 153 -14.52 11.25 14.58
N ALA A 154 -13.74 10.19 14.48
CA ALA A 154 -12.56 9.93 15.32
C ALA A 154 -11.30 10.71 14.88
N GLY A 155 -11.33 11.49 13.78
CA GLY A 155 -10.16 12.14 13.21
C GLY A 155 -9.22 11.20 12.46
N ALA A 156 -9.74 10.05 12.02
CA ALA A 156 -9.05 9.01 11.25
C ALA A 156 -9.63 8.89 9.82
N GLU A 157 -10.09 9.98 9.21
CA GLU A 157 -10.61 9.96 7.84
C GLU A 157 -9.53 9.45 6.87
N PRO A 158 -9.79 8.36 6.13
CA PRO A 158 -8.81 7.81 5.21
C PRO A 158 -8.59 8.72 3.98
N ASP A 159 -7.35 8.80 3.52
CA ASP A 159 -7.00 9.45 2.25
C ASP A 159 -7.13 8.49 1.06
N MET A 160 -7.05 7.18 1.33
CA MET A 160 -7.17 6.10 0.36
C MET A 160 -7.99 4.96 0.98
N ILE A 161 -8.84 4.32 0.19
CA ILE A 161 -9.74 3.26 0.66
C ILE A 161 -9.64 2.07 -0.29
N GLN A 162 -9.21 0.95 0.23
CA GLN A 162 -9.20 -0.34 -0.45
C GLN A 162 -10.54 -1.05 -0.19
N THR A 163 -11.31 -1.28 -1.25
CA THR A 163 -12.63 -1.91 -1.16
C THR A 163 -12.52 -3.42 -1.39
N GLY A 164 -11.95 -4.09 -0.42
CA GLY A 164 -11.62 -5.51 -0.44
C GLY A 164 -10.12 -5.76 -0.64
N ASN A 165 -9.59 -6.77 0.06
CA ASN A 165 -8.20 -7.20 -0.04
C ASN A 165 -8.07 -8.36 -1.02
N GLU A 166 -7.15 -8.25 -2.00
CA GLU A 166 -6.80 -9.29 -2.99
C GLU A 166 -8.01 -9.97 -3.64
N ILE A 167 -8.94 -9.16 -4.17
CA ILE A 167 -10.26 -9.56 -4.66
C ILE A 167 -10.27 -10.14 -6.08
N SER A 168 -9.16 -10.67 -6.56
CA SER A 168 -9.03 -11.23 -7.92
C SER A 168 -10.10 -12.25 -8.28
N TYR A 169 -10.61 -12.94 -7.28
CA TYR A 169 -11.67 -13.95 -7.42
C TYR A 169 -12.99 -13.54 -6.78
N GLY A 170 -13.22 -12.24 -6.63
CA GLY A 170 -14.40 -11.71 -5.97
C GLY A 170 -14.23 -11.68 -4.44
N MET A 171 -15.30 -11.33 -3.74
CA MET A 171 -15.33 -11.23 -2.27
C MET A 171 -16.63 -11.82 -1.71
N MET A 172 -16.63 -12.12 -0.39
CA MET A 172 -17.80 -12.67 0.32
C MET A 172 -18.36 -13.93 -0.38
N TRP A 173 -17.50 -14.92 -0.60
CA TRP A 173 -17.83 -16.13 -1.38
C TRP A 173 -18.90 -17.01 -0.73
N GLY A 174 -19.13 -16.93 0.56
CA GLY A 174 -19.92 -17.81 1.41
C GLY A 174 -19.20 -18.09 2.71
N GLN A 175 -19.46 -19.26 3.32
CA GLN A 175 -18.87 -19.68 4.59
C GLN A 175 -17.70 -20.66 4.37
N PRO A 176 -16.78 -20.82 5.33
CA PRO A 176 -15.64 -21.75 5.22
C PRO A 176 -16.04 -23.20 4.96
N THR A 177 -17.25 -23.60 5.34
CA THR A 177 -17.80 -24.95 5.15
C THR A 177 -18.48 -25.14 3.78
N ASP A 178 -18.69 -24.05 3.03
CA ASP A 178 -19.34 -24.13 1.73
C ASP A 178 -18.40 -24.74 0.69
N THR A 179 -18.97 -25.49 -0.24
CA THR A 179 -18.24 -26.17 -1.31
C THR A 179 -18.94 -26.06 -2.66
N GLY A 180 -18.21 -26.29 -3.73
CA GLY A 180 -18.78 -26.35 -5.09
C GLY A 180 -19.49 -25.03 -5.48
N SER A 181 -20.72 -25.14 -5.98
CA SER A 181 -21.52 -24.01 -6.45
C SER A 181 -22.00 -23.05 -5.35
N ASN A 182 -21.91 -23.47 -4.09
CA ASN A 182 -22.23 -22.60 -2.94
C ASN A 182 -21.17 -21.51 -2.74
N LEU A 183 -19.93 -21.77 -3.17
CA LEU A 183 -18.87 -20.76 -3.16
C LEU A 183 -18.98 -19.84 -4.38
N LYS A 184 -19.21 -18.56 -4.15
CA LYS A 184 -19.44 -17.53 -5.17
C LYS A 184 -18.14 -16.94 -5.71
N ARG A 185 -17.16 -17.79 -6.04
CA ARG A 185 -15.86 -17.39 -6.62
C ARG A 185 -16.02 -16.88 -8.06
N CYS A 186 -15.16 -15.97 -8.46
CA CYS A 186 -15.14 -15.33 -9.79
C CYS A 186 -13.94 -15.77 -10.63
N TRP A 187 -13.84 -17.08 -10.95
CA TRP A 187 -12.87 -17.57 -11.92
C TRP A 187 -13.26 -17.13 -13.34
N PRO A 188 -12.32 -17.08 -14.32
CA PRO A 188 -12.68 -16.84 -15.72
C PRO A 188 -13.75 -17.81 -16.24
N SER A 189 -13.79 -19.06 -15.73
CA SER A 189 -14.77 -20.10 -16.06
C SER A 189 -15.98 -20.13 -15.14
N SER A 190 -16.09 -19.22 -14.16
CA SER A 190 -17.24 -19.17 -13.26
C SER A 190 -18.52 -18.73 -13.97
N PRO A 191 -19.71 -19.11 -13.45
CA PRO A 191 -20.98 -18.59 -13.93
C PRO A 191 -20.98 -17.06 -13.97
N ALA A 192 -21.63 -16.48 -14.99
CA ALA A 192 -21.72 -15.02 -15.15
C ALA A 192 -22.38 -14.35 -13.92
N ASP A 193 -23.28 -15.04 -13.24
CA ASP A 193 -23.97 -14.54 -12.04
C ASP A 193 -23.02 -14.27 -10.88
N ASN A 194 -21.94 -15.03 -10.72
CA ASN A 194 -20.93 -14.74 -9.69
C ASN A 194 -20.26 -13.39 -9.93
N TRP A 195 -19.91 -13.09 -11.18
CA TRP A 195 -19.36 -11.79 -11.56
C TRP A 195 -20.39 -10.65 -11.38
N THR A 196 -21.64 -10.89 -11.77
CA THR A 196 -22.75 -9.91 -11.58
C THR A 196 -22.94 -9.63 -10.09
N ARG A 197 -22.99 -10.67 -9.26
CA ARG A 197 -23.07 -10.55 -7.81
C ARG A 197 -21.88 -9.75 -7.24
N PHE A 198 -20.67 -10.15 -7.58
CA PHE A 198 -19.46 -9.49 -7.09
C PHE A 198 -19.41 -8.01 -7.47
N THR A 199 -19.65 -7.68 -8.75
CA THR A 199 -19.64 -6.29 -9.19
C THR A 199 -20.76 -5.46 -8.57
N ASN A 200 -21.92 -6.06 -8.24
CA ASN A 200 -22.97 -5.37 -7.49
C ASN A 200 -22.53 -5.06 -6.05
N LEU A 201 -21.92 -6.01 -5.35
CA LEU A 201 -21.31 -5.77 -4.03
C LEU A 201 -20.30 -4.63 -4.08
N LEU A 202 -19.39 -4.69 -5.05
CA LEU A 202 -18.31 -3.69 -5.19
C LEU A 202 -18.87 -2.30 -5.52
N LYS A 203 -19.92 -2.18 -6.34
CA LYS A 203 -20.62 -0.92 -6.58
C LYS A 203 -21.17 -0.30 -5.30
N GLN A 204 -21.72 -1.11 -4.41
CA GLN A 204 -22.27 -0.62 -3.15
C GLN A 204 -21.14 -0.14 -2.21
N ALA A 205 -20.01 -0.86 -2.17
CA ALA A 205 -18.86 -0.44 -1.39
C ALA A 205 -18.26 0.89 -1.90
N THR A 206 -18.01 0.99 -3.21
CA THR A 206 -17.43 2.21 -3.80
C THR A 206 -18.38 3.40 -3.71
N LYS A 207 -19.69 3.18 -3.87
CA LYS A 207 -20.72 4.21 -3.67
C LYS A 207 -20.66 4.76 -2.24
N ALA A 208 -20.63 3.89 -1.23
CA ALA A 208 -20.55 4.32 0.16
C ALA A 208 -19.27 5.14 0.42
N CYS A 209 -18.12 4.73 -0.16
CA CYS A 209 -16.87 5.47 -0.07
C CYS A 209 -16.99 6.88 -0.67
N ARG A 210 -17.56 7.03 -1.86
CA ARG A 210 -17.73 8.35 -2.50
C ARG A 210 -18.66 9.26 -1.72
N GLU A 211 -19.72 8.71 -1.14
CA GLU A 211 -20.66 9.51 -0.36
C GLU A 211 -20.08 9.99 0.97
N GLU A 212 -19.30 9.16 1.66
CA GLU A 212 -18.80 9.48 3.00
C GLU A 212 -17.43 10.17 2.99
N CYS A 213 -16.55 9.76 2.09
CA CYS A 213 -15.19 10.30 1.93
C CYS A 213 -14.93 10.67 0.45
N PRO A 214 -15.57 11.73 -0.08
CA PRO A 214 -15.52 12.07 -1.51
C PRO A 214 -14.11 12.40 -2.03
N ASP A 215 -13.21 12.86 -1.17
CA ASP A 215 -11.83 13.20 -1.53
C ASP A 215 -10.88 12.00 -1.49
N ALA A 216 -11.28 10.89 -0.84
CA ALA A 216 -10.48 9.68 -0.74
C ALA A 216 -10.34 8.99 -2.10
N LYS A 217 -9.16 8.43 -2.37
CA LYS A 217 -8.92 7.62 -3.56
C LYS A 217 -9.34 6.17 -3.32
N ILE A 218 -10.18 5.63 -4.18
CA ILE A 218 -10.64 4.24 -4.10
C ILE A 218 -9.68 3.33 -4.85
N ILE A 219 -9.26 2.25 -4.19
CA ILE A 219 -8.32 1.25 -4.70
C ILE A 219 -9.04 -0.07 -4.88
N LEU A 220 -8.87 -0.71 -6.05
CA LEU A 220 -9.19 -2.11 -6.24
C LEU A 220 -7.90 -2.93 -6.20
N HIS A 221 -7.80 -3.86 -5.26
CA HIS A 221 -6.57 -4.60 -4.97
C HIS A 221 -6.64 -6.05 -5.46
N VAL A 222 -5.65 -6.42 -6.26
CA VAL A 222 -5.46 -7.80 -6.76
C VAL A 222 -4.00 -8.24 -6.62
N GLU A 223 -3.77 -9.54 -6.48
CA GLU A 223 -2.43 -10.13 -6.38
C GLU A 223 -1.82 -10.50 -7.75
N ARG A 224 -2.46 -10.12 -8.85
CA ARG A 224 -2.10 -10.56 -10.20
C ARG A 224 -1.05 -9.65 -10.84
N THR A 225 0.23 -9.96 -10.63
CA THR A 225 1.36 -9.19 -11.18
C THR A 225 2.24 -9.99 -12.15
N SER A 226 2.04 -11.30 -12.29
CA SER A 226 2.80 -12.09 -13.24
C SER A 226 2.21 -12.01 -14.64
N VAL A 227 3.03 -11.68 -15.62
CA VAL A 227 2.68 -11.60 -17.05
C VAL A 227 3.43 -12.62 -17.90
N SER A 228 4.33 -13.39 -17.30
CA SER A 228 5.11 -14.44 -17.96
C SER A 228 4.22 -15.46 -18.64
N GLN A 229 4.61 -15.83 -19.85
CA GLN A 229 3.87 -16.69 -20.75
C GLN A 229 4.39 -18.12 -20.77
N GLN A 230 5.41 -18.44 -19.96
CA GLN A 230 6.14 -19.70 -20.11
C GLN A 230 5.29 -20.93 -19.83
N ASN A 231 4.28 -20.83 -18.96
CA ASN A 231 3.44 -21.95 -18.59
C ASN A 231 1.97 -21.76 -18.93
N ASP A 232 1.49 -20.56 -18.94
CA ASP A 232 0.19 -20.14 -19.42
C ASP A 232 0.04 -18.62 -19.24
N ASN A 233 -0.83 -18.03 -20.00
CA ASN A 233 -1.26 -16.62 -19.83
C ASN A 233 -2.21 -16.45 -18.62
N LYS A 234 -2.29 -17.40 -17.69
CA LYS A 234 -3.36 -17.40 -16.69
C LYS A 234 -3.30 -16.18 -15.79
N ASN A 235 -2.10 -15.83 -15.32
CA ASN A 235 -1.98 -14.67 -14.43
C ASN A 235 -2.24 -13.36 -15.17
N HIS A 236 -1.64 -13.17 -16.34
CA HIS A 236 -1.87 -12.01 -17.17
C HIS A 236 -3.34 -11.95 -17.65
N SER A 237 -3.87 -13.07 -18.15
CA SER A 237 -5.28 -13.17 -18.56
C SER A 237 -6.21 -12.92 -17.39
N ALA A 238 -5.86 -13.37 -16.18
CA ALA A 238 -6.66 -13.12 -14.99
C ALA A 238 -6.66 -11.63 -14.61
N LEU A 239 -5.51 -10.96 -14.64
CA LEU A 239 -5.39 -9.52 -14.41
C LEU A 239 -6.24 -8.73 -15.42
N SER A 240 -6.04 -8.99 -16.70
CA SER A 240 -6.79 -8.32 -17.78
C SER A 240 -8.29 -8.58 -17.68
N ASN A 241 -8.69 -9.83 -17.41
CA ASN A 241 -10.10 -10.21 -17.26
C ASN A 241 -10.74 -9.50 -16.08
N PHE A 242 -10.06 -9.42 -14.93
CA PHE A 242 -10.58 -8.73 -13.75
C PHE A 242 -10.92 -7.27 -14.06
N TYR A 243 -9.94 -6.49 -14.52
CA TYR A 243 -10.17 -5.06 -14.77
C TYR A 243 -11.09 -4.80 -15.96
N LYS A 244 -11.13 -5.70 -16.96
CA LYS A 244 -12.16 -5.67 -18.02
C LYS A 244 -13.57 -5.81 -17.43
N LYS A 245 -13.78 -6.75 -16.49
CA LYS A 245 -15.05 -6.90 -15.79
C LYS A 245 -15.41 -5.67 -14.96
N MET A 246 -14.44 -5.04 -14.31
CA MET A 246 -14.67 -3.79 -13.57
C MET A 246 -15.09 -2.65 -14.51
N LYS A 247 -14.47 -2.54 -15.68
CA LYS A 247 -14.81 -1.54 -16.71
C LYS A 247 -16.22 -1.80 -17.29
N GLU A 248 -16.51 -3.04 -17.67
CA GLU A 248 -17.84 -3.45 -18.18
C GLU A 248 -18.94 -3.17 -17.18
N ALA A 249 -18.69 -3.39 -15.88
CA ALA A 249 -19.61 -3.10 -14.81
C ALA A 249 -19.64 -1.62 -14.40
N SER A 250 -18.80 -0.75 -14.97
CA SER A 250 -18.69 0.66 -14.60
C SER A 250 -18.43 0.87 -13.11
N ILE A 251 -17.47 0.11 -12.56
CA ILE A 251 -17.03 0.29 -11.15
C ILE A 251 -16.28 1.62 -11.03
N ASP A 252 -16.67 2.42 -10.05
CA ASP A 252 -16.02 3.69 -9.75
C ASP A 252 -14.81 3.46 -8.83
N TYR A 253 -13.61 3.67 -9.35
CA TYR A 253 -12.35 3.59 -8.61
C TYR A 253 -11.28 4.48 -9.26
N ASP A 254 -10.22 4.80 -8.52
CA ASP A 254 -9.13 5.68 -8.95
C ASP A 254 -7.82 4.93 -9.21
N ILE A 255 -7.56 3.88 -8.44
CA ILE A 255 -6.24 3.26 -8.32
C ILE A 255 -6.35 1.75 -8.48
N ILE A 256 -5.42 1.20 -9.24
CA ILE A 256 -5.18 -0.24 -9.35
C ILE A 256 -4.14 -0.63 -8.31
N GLY A 257 -4.54 -1.42 -7.31
CA GLY A 257 -3.67 -1.95 -6.26
C GLY A 257 -3.15 -3.34 -6.62
N LEU A 258 -1.86 -3.57 -6.43
CA LEU A 258 -1.20 -4.85 -6.72
C LEU A 258 -0.43 -5.34 -5.49
N SER A 259 -0.47 -6.66 -5.22
CA SER A 259 0.53 -7.32 -4.38
C SER A 259 1.70 -7.78 -5.24
N TYR A 260 2.92 -7.52 -4.79
CA TYR A 260 4.11 -8.04 -5.45
C TYR A 260 5.08 -8.65 -4.44
N TYR A 261 5.16 -9.96 -4.47
CA TYR A 261 6.14 -10.75 -3.72
C TYR A 261 6.96 -11.54 -4.74
N PRO A 262 8.25 -11.21 -4.97
CA PRO A 262 9.05 -11.86 -6.02
C PRO A 262 9.03 -13.38 -5.95
N TYR A 263 9.08 -13.92 -4.74
CA TYR A 263 9.07 -15.36 -4.49
C TYR A 263 7.73 -16.07 -4.82
N PHE A 264 6.63 -15.32 -4.99
CA PHE A 264 5.33 -15.82 -5.46
C PHE A 264 5.01 -15.41 -6.89
N HIS A 265 5.40 -14.18 -7.27
CA HIS A 265 4.91 -13.53 -8.49
C HIS A 265 5.96 -13.43 -9.61
N GLY A 266 7.20 -13.88 -9.35
CA GLY A 266 8.26 -13.86 -10.36
C GLY A 266 9.17 -12.64 -10.32
N ALA A 267 9.96 -12.48 -11.36
CA ALA A 267 10.96 -11.42 -11.47
C ALA A 267 10.35 -10.00 -11.46
N ILE A 268 11.17 -8.98 -11.20
CA ILE A 268 10.76 -7.56 -11.27
C ILE A 268 10.17 -7.22 -12.65
N SER A 269 10.66 -7.85 -13.73
CA SER A 269 10.11 -7.70 -15.08
C SER A 269 8.66 -8.17 -15.24
N GLU A 270 8.18 -9.10 -14.40
CA GLU A 270 6.78 -9.52 -14.38
C GLU A 270 5.90 -8.38 -13.86
N LEU A 271 6.31 -7.74 -12.76
CA LEU A 271 5.63 -6.55 -12.24
C LEU A 271 5.68 -5.38 -13.26
N GLU A 272 6.84 -5.14 -13.89
CA GLU A 272 7.00 -4.09 -14.91
C GLU A 272 6.06 -4.34 -16.09
N GLY A 273 5.99 -5.58 -16.59
CA GLY A 273 5.05 -5.97 -17.64
C GLY A 273 3.58 -5.77 -17.27
N ALA A 274 3.20 -6.07 -16.02
CA ALA A 274 1.84 -5.79 -15.51
C ALA A 274 1.54 -4.28 -15.51
N ILE A 275 2.49 -3.46 -15.05
CA ILE A 275 2.35 -1.99 -15.03
C ILE A 275 2.21 -1.43 -16.44
N ASP A 276 2.99 -1.90 -17.41
CA ASP A 276 2.92 -1.48 -18.80
C ASP A 276 1.58 -1.86 -19.45
N LEU A 277 1.09 -3.07 -19.18
CA LEU A 277 -0.24 -3.51 -19.59
C LEU A 277 -1.32 -2.59 -19.04
N LEU A 278 -1.29 -2.32 -17.74
CA LEU A 278 -2.28 -1.48 -17.07
C LEU A 278 -2.22 -0.04 -17.55
N LYS A 279 -1.03 0.50 -17.78
CA LYS A 279 -0.85 1.84 -18.37
C LYS A 279 -1.46 1.95 -19.76
N LYS A 280 -1.33 0.89 -20.56
CA LYS A 280 -1.89 0.83 -21.91
C LYS A 280 -3.43 0.78 -21.90
N ASP A 281 -4.00 -0.09 -21.05
CA ASP A 281 -5.43 -0.43 -21.10
C ASP A 281 -6.29 0.44 -20.18
N TYR A 282 -5.66 1.08 -19.15
CA TYR A 282 -6.30 1.88 -18.08
C TYR A 282 -5.49 3.15 -17.80
N ALA A 283 -5.19 3.94 -18.83
CA ALA A 283 -4.34 5.14 -18.73
C ALA A 283 -4.92 6.25 -17.82
N ASP A 284 -6.21 6.20 -17.51
CA ASP A 284 -6.90 7.09 -16.59
C ASP A 284 -6.75 6.68 -15.11
N LYS A 285 -6.12 5.54 -14.82
CA LYS A 285 -5.90 5.03 -13.47
C LYS A 285 -4.43 5.12 -13.06
N SER A 286 -4.21 5.39 -11.78
CA SER A 286 -2.89 5.19 -11.16
C SER A 286 -2.71 3.74 -10.75
N VAL A 287 -1.47 3.33 -10.56
CA VAL A 287 -1.09 2.01 -10.04
C VAL A 287 -0.37 2.19 -8.70
N MET A 288 -0.66 1.33 -7.72
CA MET A 288 0.08 1.20 -6.48
C MET A 288 0.48 -0.24 -6.24
N VAL A 289 1.70 -0.49 -5.80
CA VAL A 289 2.07 -1.73 -5.16
C VAL A 289 1.70 -1.57 -3.69
N VAL A 290 0.53 -2.09 -3.32
CA VAL A 290 -0.05 -1.93 -1.97
C VAL A 290 0.44 -2.99 -0.98
N GLU A 291 1.09 -4.04 -1.51
CA GLU A 291 1.82 -5.03 -0.73
C GLU A 291 3.11 -5.42 -1.44
N PHE A 292 4.22 -5.28 -0.75
CA PHE A 292 5.55 -5.70 -1.18
C PHE A 292 6.33 -6.24 0.02
N GLY A 293 7.17 -7.22 -0.21
CA GLY A 293 8.08 -7.73 0.81
C GLY A 293 9.11 -8.69 0.26
N TYR A 294 10.26 -8.78 0.94
CA TYR A 294 11.31 -9.74 0.63
C TYR A 294 12.06 -10.14 1.91
N PRO A 295 12.39 -11.43 2.09
CA PRO A 295 13.09 -11.90 3.27
C PRO A 295 14.51 -11.35 3.40
N TYR A 296 14.94 -11.08 4.63
CA TYR A 296 16.33 -10.77 4.95
C TYR A 296 17.09 -11.95 5.61
N ALA A 297 16.39 -13.06 5.92
CA ALA A 297 16.98 -14.15 6.70
C ALA A 297 16.80 -15.53 6.04
N TRP A 298 15.59 -16.03 5.88
CA TRP A 298 15.27 -17.33 5.27
C TRP A 298 13.99 -17.26 4.44
N ALA A 299 13.72 -18.29 3.66
CA ALA A 299 12.57 -18.33 2.76
C ALA A 299 11.21 -18.17 3.49
N VAL A 300 10.27 -17.49 2.86
CA VAL A 300 8.85 -17.61 3.18
C VAL A 300 8.37 -18.99 2.76
N GLY A 301 7.47 -19.62 3.51
CA GLY A 301 6.90 -20.91 3.15
C GLY A 301 6.06 -20.85 1.86
N GLY A 302 6.08 -21.92 1.07
CA GLY A 302 5.24 -22.06 -0.13
C GLY A 302 5.69 -21.22 -1.34
N THR A 303 6.92 -20.75 -1.37
CA THR A 303 7.48 -19.94 -2.47
C THR A 303 7.55 -20.73 -3.79
N THR A 304 7.31 -20.04 -4.90
CA THR A 304 7.37 -20.60 -6.26
C THR A 304 8.71 -20.32 -6.93
N TYR A 305 9.31 -19.14 -6.65
CA TYR A 305 10.54 -18.69 -7.31
C TYR A 305 11.65 -18.49 -6.30
N ASP A 306 12.89 -18.79 -6.71
CA ASP A 306 14.10 -18.57 -5.91
C ASP A 306 15.00 -17.52 -6.58
N TYR A 307 15.18 -16.38 -5.89
CA TYR A 307 16.05 -15.28 -6.32
C TYR A 307 17.30 -15.15 -5.46
N THR A 308 17.62 -16.14 -4.60
CA THR A 308 18.73 -16.04 -3.63
C THR A 308 20.10 -15.92 -4.26
N LYS A 309 20.28 -16.33 -5.53
CA LYS A 309 21.53 -16.11 -6.28
C LYS A 309 21.80 -14.63 -6.55
N THR A 310 20.74 -13.83 -6.76
CA THR A 310 20.87 -12.39 -7.05
C THR A 310 20.65 -11.57 -5.79
N TYR A 311 19.68 -11.95 -4.98
CA TYR A 311 19.29 -11.28 -3.74
C TYR A 311 19.30 -12.31 -2.59
N PRO A 312 20.48 -12.61 -1.99
CA PRO A 312 20.56 -13.57 -0.88
C PRO A 312 19.69 -13.12 0.30
N TYR A 313 19.14 -14.08 1.04
CA TYR A 313 18.38 -13.77 2.27
C TYR A 313 19.33 -13.20 3.33
N SER A 314 19.51 -11.89 3.26
CA SER A 314 20.35 -11.08 4.14
C SER A 314 19.85 -9.64 4.10
N ASP A 315 20.28 -8.80 5.04
CA ASP A 315 20.01 -7.35 5.01
C ASP A 315 20.44 -6.73 3.67
N ALA A 316 21.61 -7.10 3.18
CA ALA A 316 22.13 -6.63 1.90
C ALA A 316 21.28 -7.07 0.70
N GLY A 317 20.79 -8.31 0.69
CA GLY A 317 19.95 -8.82 -0.39
C GLY A 317 18.54 -8.23 -0.35
N GLN A 318 17.94 -8.08 0.85
CA GLN A 318 16.66 -7.37 1.03
C GLN A 318 16.78 -5.92 0.54
N LYS A 319 17.85 -5.23 0.91
CA LYS A 319 18.16 -3.89 0.43
C LYS A 319 18.26 -3.84 -1.10
N ALA A 320 19.04 -4.75 -1.70
CA ALA A 320 19.31 -4.75 -3.13
C ALA A 320 18.03 -4.91 -3.96
N ILE A 321 17.20 -5.90 -3.64
CA ILE A 321 15.93 -6.08 -4.37
C ILE A 321 14.97 -4.90 -4.16
N THR A 322 14.94 -4.31 -2.97
CA THR A 322 14.13 -3.12 -2.70
C THR A 322 14.60 -1.93 -3.55
N ALA A 323 15.91 -1.71 -3.67
CA ALA A 323 16.49 -0.67 -4.51
C ALA A 323 16.13 -0.87 -6.00
N ASP A 324 16.19 -2.10 -6.50
CA ASP A 324 15.86 -2.44 -7.88
C ASP A 324 14.36 -2.25 -8.18
N VAL A 325 13.49 -2.67 -7.27
CA VAL A 325 12.04 -2.43 -7.37
C VAL A 325 11.75 -0.92 -7.36
N VAL A 326 12.31 -0.16 -6.43
CA VAL A 326 12.13 1.30 -6.37
C VAL A 326 12.63 1.97 -7.65
N THR A 327 13.78 1.53 -8.16
CA THR A 327 14.37 2.06 -9.40
C THR A 327 13.47 1.79 -10.59
N MET A 328 12.91 0.58 -10.71
CA MET A 328 11.97 0.22 -11.77
C MET A 328 10.69 1.04 -11.64
N LEU A 329 10.05 1.08 -10.47
CA LEU A 329 8.78 1.78 -10.28
C LEU A 329 8.89 3.29 -10.54
N LYS A 330 10.04 3.90 -10.26
CA LYS A 330 10.27 5.34 -10.52
C LYS A 330 10.30 5.71 -12.00
N LYS A 331 10.52 4.76 -12.91
CA LYS A 331 10.43 4.98 -14.36
C LYS A 331 8.98 5.15 -14.85
N HIS A 332 8.01 4.72 -14.05
CA HIS A 332 6.58 4.72 -14.41
C HIS A 332 5.85 5.86 -13.70
N GLU A 333 5.46 6.87 -14.45
CA GLU A 333 4.77 8.06 -13.91
C GLU A 333 3.39 7.74 -13.33
N ASN A 334 2.70 6.73 -13.89
CA ASN A 334 1.41 6.26 -13.42
C ASN A 334 1.48 5.44 -12.12
N VAL A 335 2.68 5.05 -11.65
CA VAL A 335 2.84 4.36 -10.36
C VAL A 335 3.05 5.40 -9.28
N ASN A 336 2.18 5.42 -8.26
CA ASN A 336 2.21 6.44 -7.21
C ASN A 336 2.26 5.89 -5.78
N GLY A 337 2.39 4.56 -5.57
CA GLY A 337 2.51 3.97 -4.24
C GLY A 337 3.35 2.69 -4.19
N LEU A 338 4.13 2.54 -3.11
CA LEU A 338 4.85 1.32 -2.74
C LEU A 338 4.74 1.12 -1.23
N PHE A 339 4.08 0.04 -0.80
CA PHE A 339 3.81 -0.27 0.60
C PHE A 339 4.43 -1.61 0.97
N TRP A 340 5.22 -1.60 2.05
CA TRP A 340 5.79 -2.82 2.60
C TRP A 340 4.75 -3.57 3.41
N TRP A 341 4.66 -4.90 3.21
CA TRP A 341 3.80 -5.75 4.01
C TRP A 341 4.44 -6.02 5.36
N TRP A 342 3.80 -5.55 6.43
CA TRP A 342 4.17 -5.80 7.82
C TRP A 342 5.58 -5.32 8.21
N PRO A 343 5.93 -4.05 7.94
CA PRO A 343 7.29 -3.53 8.21
C PRO A 343 7.65 -3.53 9.68
N GLU A 344 6.66 -3.37 10.56
CA GLU A 344 6.80 -3.23 12.01
C GLU A 344 6.86 -4.57 12.75
N TYR A 345 6.80 -5.71 12.06
CA TYR A 345 6.75 -7.02 12.70
C TYR A 345 7.85 -7.18 13.76
N ASN A 346 7.45 -7.47 15.00
CA ASN A 346 8.35 -7.69 16.12
C ASN A 346 7.70 -8.59 17.17
N ALA A 347 7.38 -9.81 16.80
CA ALA A 347 6.64 -10.76 17.62
C ALA A 347 7.51 -11.84 18.28
N LYS A 348 8.85 -11.68 18.28
CA LYS A 348 9.76 -12.66 18.89
C LYS A 348 9.45 -12.88 20.35
N GLY A 349 9.28 -14.14 20.73
CA GLY A 349 8.94 -14.53 22.11
C GLY A 349 7.46 -14.38 22.47
N THR A 350 6.60 -14.06 21.49
CA THR A 350 5.14 -14.03 21.63
C THR A 350 4.50 -15.24 20.92
N ASN A 351 3.19 -15.37 21.06
CA ASN A 351 2.36 -16.33 20.31
C ASN A 351 1.75 -15.72 19.03
N LEU A 352 2.22 -14.55 18.61
CA LEU A 352 1.83 -13.92 17.36
C LEU A 352 2.49 -14.62 16.17
N SER A 353 1.83 -14.57 15.01
CA SER A 353 2.26 -15.27 13.80
C SER A 353 3.63 -14.83 13.28
N GLY A 354 4.27 -15.71 12.52
CA GLY A 354 5.64 -15.57 12.10
C GLY A 354 5.84 -14.87 10.76
N TRP A 355 6.24 -13.60 10.80
CA TRP A 355 6.82 -12.89 9.64
C TRP A 355 8.30 -12.52 9.92
N TYR A 356 8.98 -13.34 10.73
CA TYR A 356 10.30 -13.07 11.33
C TYR A 356 11.41 -12.78 10.32
N ASN A 357 11.23 -13.18 9.08
CA ASN A 357 12.25 -13.16 8.04
C ASN A 357 12.13 -12.00 7.05
N ALA A 358 11.01 -11.28 7.04
CA ALA A 358 10.72 -10.29 6.01
C ALA A 358 10.28 -8.89 6.50
N PRO A 359 10.28 -8.53 7.81
CA PRO A 359 9.98 -7.17 8.23
C PRO A 359 11.13 -6.18 7.87
N LEU A 360 10.91 -4.92 8.22
CA LEU A 360 11.93 -3.87 8.12
C LEU A 360 12.69 -3.66 9.46
N PHE A 361 12.52 -4.58 10.41
CA PHE A 361 13.31 -4.68 11.64
C PHE A 361 13.87 -6.09 11.78
N ASP A 362 15.13 -6.21 12.08
CA ASP A 362 15.77 -7.49 12.35
C ASP A 362 15.18 -8.13 13.60
N SER A 363 14.64 -9.34 13.48
CA SER A 363 13.93 -10.03 14.57
C SER A 363 14.81 -10.41 15.75
N ASN A 364 16.14 -10.45 15.59
CA ASN A 364 17.06 -10.78 16.69
C ASN A 364 17.48 -9.56 17.46
N THR A 365 17.70 -8.44 16.76
CA THR A 365 18.28 -7.22 17.34
C THR A 365 17.25 -6.10 17.52
N GLY A 366 16.11 -6.17 16.82
CA GLY A 366 15.11 -5.10 16.74
C GLY A 366 15.58 -3.87 15.95
N LYS A 367 16.75 -3.92 15.29
CA LYS A 367 17.27 -2.80 14.50
C LYS A 367 16.60 -2.71 13.14
N ALA A 368 16.38 -1.47 12.68
CA ALA A 368 15.89 -1.22 11.34
C ALA A 368 16.83 -1.81 10.29
N THR A 369 16.27 -2.48 9.27
CA THR A 369 17.03 -3.03 8.14
C THR A 369 17.32 -1.97 7.08
N SER A 370 18.38 -2.17 6.31
CA SER A 370 18.80 -1.22 5.27
C SER A 370 17.76 -1.06 4.12
N ALA A 371 16.85 -2.02 3.97
CA ALA A 371 15.78 -1.96 2.98
C ALA A 371 14.78 -0.82 3.26
N LEU A 372 14.59 -0.42 4.53
CA LEU A 372 13.74 0.72 4.90
C LEU A 372 14.18 2.01 4.19
N THR A 373 15.48 2.30 4.22
CA THR A 373 16.03 3.49 3.54
C THR A 373 15.81 3.44 2.01
N GLU A 374 15.93 2.26 1.40
CA GLU A 374 15.68 2.11 -0.04
C GLU A 374 14.17 2.29 -0.38
N LEU A 375 13.28 1.72 0.41
CA LEU A 375 11.84 1.90 0.25
C LEU A 375 11.45 3.39 0.29
N CYS A 376 11.96 4.13 1.26
CA CYS A 376 11.66 5.55 1.46
C CYS A 376 12.07 6.44 0.28
N LYS A 377 13.07 6.01 -0.52
CA LYS A 377 13.45 6.71 -1.75
C LYS A 377 12.32 6.78 -2.78
N PHE A 378 11.33 5.89 -2.73
CA PHE A 378 10.19 5.93 -3.63
C PHE A 378 9.30 7.16 -3.38
N GLY A 379 9.03 7.51 -2.12
CA GLY A 379 8.23 8.67 -1.72
C GLY A 379 8.95 10.02 -1.86
N SER A 380 10.28 10.00 -1.97
CA SER A 380 11.06 11.22 -2.13
C SER A 380 10.90 11.77 -3.55
N SER A 381 10.42 13.00 -3.66
CA SER A 381 10.38 13.73 -4.93
C SER A 381 11.78 13.83 -5.51
N SER A 382 11.94 13.53 -6.79
CA SER A 382 13.17 13.84 -7.54
C SER A 382 13.26 15.35 -7.87
N THR A 383 12.89 16.20 -6.92
CA THR A 383 13.27 17.60 -6.99
C THR A 383 14.74 17.65 -6.60
N GLY A 384 15.61 17.91 -7.55
CA GLY A 384 17.06 17.86 -7.47
C GLY A 384 17.74 18.70 -6.38
N ILE A 385 17.40 18.41 -5.14
CA ILE A 385 18.17 18.82 -3.97
C ILE A 385 18.20 17.58 -3.08
N ASN A 386 19.29 16.81 -3.16
CA ASN A 386 19.65 15.85 -2.12
C ASN A 386 19.81 16.64 -0.82
N ALA A 387 18.79 16.65 0.02
CA ALA A 387 18.97 16.93 1.43
C ALA A 387 19.69 15.70 2.01
N THR A 388 20.99 15.62 1.81
CA THR A 388 21.85 14.78 2.62
C THR A 388 21.68 15.29 4.05
N MET A 389 20.99 14.54 4.90
CA MET A 389 21.05 14.76 6.34
C MET A 389 22.48 14.51 6.77
N MET A 390 23.28 15.57 6.78
CA MET A 390 24.55 15.59 7.44
C MET A 390 24.29 15.78 8.93
N ASN A 391 24.31 14.70 9.69
CA ASN A 391 24.64 14.74 11.11
C ASN A 391 26.10 15.13 11.24
N GLY A 392 26.38 16.41 11.19
CA GLY A 392 27.67 17.03 11.44
C GLY A 392 27.45 18.54 11.42
N LYS A 393 27.92 19.25 12.45
CA LYS A 393 28.03 20.70 12.45
C LYS A 393 28.78 21.10 11.18
N GLN A 394 28.09 21.39 10.08
CA GLN A 394 28.67 22.09 8.95
C GLN A 394 28.51 23.57 9.19
N GLU A 395 29.62 24.29 9.15
CA GLU A 395 29.62 25.74 9.01
C GLU A 395 28.75 26.10 7.82
N ALA A 396 27.86 27.08 8.01
CA ALA A 396 26.92 27.50 6.98
C ALA A 396 27.69 27.93 5.72
N ASP A 397 27.46 27.24 4.61
CA ASP A 397 28.05 27.60 3.32
C ASP A 397 27.66 29.04 2.97
N ASN A 398 28.67 29.89 2.85
CA ASN A 398 28.52 31.31 2.54
C ASN A 398 28.31 31.61 1.05
N ASN A 399 28.15 30.60 0.21
CA ASN A 399 27.92 30.76 -1.21
C ASN A 399 26.48 31.12 -1.54
N TYR A 400 26.29 31.84 -2.63
CA TYR A 400 24.99 32.10 -3.23
C TYR A 400 24.69 31.09 -4.32
N TYR A 401 23.44 30.65 -4.42
CA TYR A 401 22.96 29.75 -5.45
C TYR A 401 21.70 30.31 -6.11
N THR A 402 21.56 30.11 -7.41
CA THR A 402 20.30 30.37 -8.12
C THR A 402 19.21 29.46 -7.59
N LEU A 403 17.94 29.73 -7.92
CA LEU A 403 16.82 28.83 -7.59
C LEU A 403 16.91 27.48 -8.30
N SER A 404 17.74 27.37 -9.34
CA SER A 404 18.07 26.12 -10.05
C SER A 404 19.30 25.40 -9.46
N GLY A 405 19.91 25.90 -8.37
CA GLY A 405 21.03 25.28 -7.68
C GLY A 405 22.41 25.59 -8.24
N GLN A 406 22.57 26.48 -9.22
CA GLN A 406 23.88 26.89 -9.73
C GLN A 406 24.55 27.86 -8.74
N ARG A 407 25.81 27.63 -8.42
CA ARG A 407 26.61 28.53 -7.58
C ARG A 407 26.86 29.85 -8.30
N VAL A 408 26.67 30.96 -7.58
CA VAL A 408 26.87 32.31 -8.10
C VAL A 408 27.97 32.98 -7.26
N SER A 409 29.08 33.32 -7.87
CA SER A 409 30.21 33.98 -7.19
C SER A 409 29.92 35.44 -6.86
N THR A 410 29.12 36.11 -7.70
CA THR A 410 28.75 37.53 -7.52
C THR A 410 27.27 37.68 -7.80
N PRO A 411 26.39 37.61 -6.77
CA PRO A 411 24.96 37.77 -6.96
C PRO A 411 24.60 39.18 -7.38
N SER A 412 23.90 39.32 -8.50
CA SER A 412 23.32 40.56 -8.98
C SER A 412 21.85 40.71 -8.52
N HIS A 413 21.06 41.60 -9.07
CA HIS A 413 19.63 41.72 -8.79
C HIS A 413 18.92 40.36 -9.00
N GLY A 414 18.21 39.86 -8.00
CA GLY A 414 17.46 38.64 -8.08
C GLY A 414 17.27 37.89 -6.76
N VAL A 415 16.56 36.76 -6.82
CA VAL A 415 16.36 35.87 -5.67
C VAL A 415 17.35 34.72 -5.71
N TYR A 416 18.07 34.51 -4.62
CA TYR A 416 19.12 33.49 -4.45
C TYR A 416 18.85 32.65 -3.19
N ILE A 417 19.49 31.49 -3.12
CA ILE A 417 19.59 30.70 -1.88
C ILE A 417 20.95 31.02 -1.26
N HIS A 418 20.96 31.51 -0.03
CA HIS A 418 22.15 31.77 0.75
C HIS A 418 21.94 31.27 2.17
N LYS A 419 22.87 30.48 2.70
CA LYS A 419 22.77 29.84 4.03
C LYS A 419 21.46 29.06 4.21
N GLY A 420 20.98 28.39 3.14
CA GLY A 420 19.74 27.63 3.16
C GLY A 420 18.44 28.44 3.16
N ARG A 421 18.50 29.77 2.98
CA ARG A 421 17.34 30.68 2.95
C ARG A 421 17.25 31.41 1.62
N LYS A 422 16.03 31.76 1.20
CA LYS A 422 15.81 32.65 0.05
C LYS A 422 16.16 34.09 0.44
N GLU A 423 17.01 34.71 -0.34
CA GLU A 423 17.46 36.07 -0.14
C GLU A 423 17.28 36.89 -1.43
N LEU A 424 16.68 38.07 -1.31
CA LEU A 424 16.51 39.01 -2.43
C LEU A 424 17.70 39.98 -2.42
N LYS A 425 18.51 39.94 -3.48
CA LYS A 425 19.51 40.98 -3.75
C LYS A 425 18.87 42.09 -4.59
N LYS A 426 18.92 43.32 -4.06
CA LYS A 426 18.42 44.52 -4.73
C LYS A 426 19.51 45.20 -5.56
#